data_746a184ffedb22b4f841124674107b26
#
_entry.id   746a184ffedb22b4f841124674107b26
#
_cell.length_a   1.000
_cell.length_b   1.000
_cell.length_c   1.000
_cell.angle_alpha   90.00
_cell.angle_beta   90.00
_cell.angle_gamma   90.00
#
_symmetry.space_group_name_H-M   'P 1'
#
loop_
_entity.id
_entity.type
_entity.pdbx_description
1 polymer ?
#
loop_
_entity_poly.entity_id
_entity_poly.type
_entity_poly.pdbx_seq_one_letter_code
_entity_poly.pdbx_strand_id
1 'polypeptide(L)'
;MRRDFAKKLYDAMEKDTRIFLITADLGYGVLDDIRRDFPKRAINIGSSEMLMVGIAVGLAQSGYIPLCYSITPFLLYRPFELIRNYMNYEKANVKLVGSGRDDDYAHDGISHWAGDDMHVMSTLKNIKLYKPRDITDKVFTDFMYNDKPSYINLSR
;
A
#
# COMPACT_ATOMS: atom_id res chain seq x y z
N MET A 1 -12.15 7.88 -3.38
CA MET A 1 -11.67 6.52 -3.00
C MET A 1 -10.62 6.55 -1.90
N ARG A 2 -9.56 7.39 -1.97
CA ARG A 2 -8.49 7.45 -0.94
C ARG A 2 -9.00 7.79 0.46
N ARG A 3 -9.94 8.74 0.59
CA ARG A 3 -10.53 9.12 1.89
C ARG A 3 -11.36 7.99 2.49
N ASP A 4 -12.12 7.25 1.68
CA ASP A 4 -12.92 6.12 2.17
C ASP A 4 -12.01 4.97 2.65
N PHE A 5 -10.91 4.73 1.93
CA PHE A 5 -9.88 3.79 2.34
C PHE A 5 -9.24 4.21 3.67
N ALA A 6 -8.84 5.49 3.79
CA ALA A 6 -8.22 6.02 5.01
C ALA A 6 -9.14 5.91 6.24
N LYS A 7 -10.44 6.19 6.08
CA LYS A 7 -11.42 6.04 7.16
C LYS A 7 -11.51 4.58 7.63
N LYS A 8 -11.62 3.63 6.68
CA LYS A 8 -11.67 2.20 7.03
C LYS A 8 -10.37 1.71 7.64
N LEU A 9 -9.23 2.22 7.19
CA LEU A 9 -7.92 1.91 7.77
C LEU A 9 -7.81 2.43 9.20
N TYR A 10 -8.30 3.65 9.47
CA TYR A 10 -8.37 4.21 10.81
C TYR A 10 -9.17 3.30 11.75
N ASP A 11 -10.41 2.95 11.38
CA ASP A 11 -11.29 2.06 12.15
C ASP A 11 -10.66 0.65 12.37
N ALA A 12 -9.90 0.17 11.40
CA ALA A 12 -9.18 -1.10 11.52
C ALA A 12 -7.98 -1.01 12.48
N MET A 13 -7.21 0.09 12.42
CA MET A 13 -6.07 0.32 13.31
C MET A 13 -6.48 0.52 14.77
N GLU A 14 -7.68 1.03 15.04
CA GLU A 14 -8.23 1.08 16.40
C GLU A 14 -8.47 -0.32 16.98
N LYS A 15 -8.92 -1.27 16.14
CA LYS A 15 -9.34 -2.62 16.55
C LYS A 15 -8.21 -3.64 16.50
N ASP A 16 -7.24 -3.45 15.61
CA ASP A 16 -6.15 -4.40 15.39
C ASP A 16 -4.78 -3.71 15.53
N THR A 17 -4.11 -4.00 16.63
CA THR A 17 -2.79 -3.43 16.95
C THR A 17 -1.65 -3.96 16.08
N ARG A 18 -1.89 -5.00 15.28
CA ARG A 18 -0.89 -5.55 14.34
C ARG A 18 -0.73 -4.69 13.09
N ILE A 19 -1.68 -3.80 12.78
CA ILE A 19 -1.64 -2.98 11.57
C ILE A 19 -0.64 -1.85 11.73
N PHE A 20 0.30 -1.76 10.79
CA PHE A 20 1.25 -0.67 10.63
C PHE A 20 1.05 0.02 9.29
N LEU A 21 0.97 1.36 9.31
CA LEU A 21 0.99 2.19 8.11
C LEU A 21 2.38 2.76 7.91
N ILE A 22 2.97 2.55 6.73
CA ILE A 22 4.25 3.10 6.34
C ILE A 22 4.06 3.94 5.08
N THR A 23 4.49 5.20 5.11
CA THR A 23 4.36 6.12 3.98
C THR A 23 5.72 6.64 3.53
N ALA A 24 5.86 6.94 2.24
CA ALA A 24 7.04 7.58 1.67
C ALA A 24 6.68 9.03 1.27
N ASP A 25 6.64 9.90 2.29
CA ASP A 25 6.36 11.34 2.19
C ASP A 25 5.07 11.69 1.41
N LEU A 26 4.03 10.91 1.60
CA LEU A 26 2.75 11.05 0.91
C LEU A 26 1.56 10.84 1.88
N GLY A 27 0.37 11.29 1.46
CA GLY A 27 -0.89 11.08 2.17
C GLY A 27 -1.32 12.24 3.06
N TYR A 28 -0.73 13.42 2.89
CA TYR A 28 -1.16 14.65 3.57
C TYR A 28 -2.61 14.99 3.21
N GLY A 29 -3.39 15.42 4.20
CA GLY A 29 -4.83 15.69 4.05
C GLY A 29 -5.71 14.43 3.91
N VAL A 30 -5.11 13.23 3.91
CA VAL A 30 -5.83 11.95 3.78
C VAL A 30 -5.54 11.02 4.97
N LEU A 31 -4.29 10.98 5.44
CA LEU A 31 -3.82 10.06 6.49
C LEU A 31 -3.42 10.80 7.79
N ASP A 32 -3.75 12.07 7.92
CA ASP A 32 -3.27 12.92 9.02
C ASP A 32 -3.84 12.48 10.37
N ASP A 33 -5.13 12.09 10.43
CA ASP A 33 -5.74 11.56 11.65
C ASP A 33 -5.06 10.26 12.10
N ILE A 34 -4.72 9.37 11.17
CA ILE A 34 -4.00 8.13 11.48
C ILE A 34 -2.61 8.45 12.05
N ARG A 35 -1.88 9.39 11.47
CA ARG A 35 -0.56 9.80 11.97
C ARG A 35 -0.62 10.42 13.35
N ARG A 36 -1.64 11.25 13.61
CA ARG A 36 -1.86 11.91 14.89
C ARG A 36 -2.17 10.89 16.01
N ASP A 37 -3.08 9.96 15.73
CA ASP A 37 -3.67 9.10 16.76
C ASP A 37 -2.89 7.76 16.92
N PHE A 38 -2.14 7.35 15.90
CA PHE A 38 -1.31 6.14 15.94
C PHE A 38 0.18 6.40 15.66
N PRO A 39 0.86 7.37 16.34
CA PRO A 39 2.21 7.81 15.97
C PRO A 39 3.28 6.71 16.04
N LYS A 40 3.05 5.65 16.82
CA LYS A 40 3.96 4.50 16.91
C LYS A 40 3.75 3.45 15.81
N ARG A 41 2.65 3.53 15.08
CA ARG A 41 2.26 2.56 14.03
C ARG A 41 1.99 3.22 12.68
N ALA A 42 2.07 4.53 12.59
CA ALA A 42 1.98 5.31 11.35
C ALA A 42 3.32 6.03 11.12
N ILE A 43 4.18 5.43 10.30
CA ILE A 43 5.58 5.82 10.13
C ILE A 43 5.74 6.48 8.77
N ASN A 44 6.27 7.70 8.73
CA ASN A 44 6.72 8.33 7.48
C ASN A 44 8.24 8.22 7.39
N ILE A 45 8.73 7.55 6.36
CA ILE A 45 10.17 7.27 6.17
C ILE A 45 10.82 8.22 5.15
N GLY A 46 10.12 9.26 4.71
CA GLY A 46 10.56 10.11 3.60
C GLY A 46 10.43 9.42 2.23
N SER A 47 10.92 10.06 1.19
CA SER A 47 10.85 9.58 -0.20
C SER A 47 11.82 8.40 -0.44
N SER A 48 11.61 7.28 0.25
CA SER A 48 12.48 6.09 0.20
C SER A 48 11.65 4.81 0.14
N GLU A 49 11.05 4.52 -0.99
CA GLU A 49 10.13 3.39 -1.16
C GLU A 49 10.84 2.03 -1.02
N MET A 50 12.13 1.96 -1.36
CA MET A 50 12.95 0.76 -1.11
C MET A 50 13.01 0.46 0.38
N LEU A 51 13.31 1.46 1.23
CA LEU A 51 13.32 1.32 2.68
C LEU A 51 11.93 0.98 3.21
N MET A 52 10.88 1.63 2.68
CA MET A 52 9.49 1.39 3.06
C MET A 52 9.11 -0.09 2.93
N VAL A 53 9.35 -0.67 1.78
CA VAL A 53 9.02 -2.09 1.53
C VAL A 53 9.94 -3.01 2.33
N GLY A 54 11.22 -2.68 2.51
CA GLY A 54 12.14 -3.45 3.36
C GLY A 54 11.68 -3.53 4.82
N ILE A 55 11.27 -2.40 5.41
CA ILE A 55 10.68 -2.36 6.76
C ILE A 55 9.39 -3.19 6.81
N ALA A 56 8.52 -3.04 5.81
CA ALA A 56 7.27 -3.78 5.75
C ALA A 56 7.49 -5.30 5.69
N VAL A 57 8.48 -5.78 4.94
CA VAL A 57 8.83 -7.20 4.91
C VAL A 57 9.24 -7.70 6.30
N GLY A 58 10.10 -6.96 7.00
CA GLY A 58 10.52 -7.33 8.37
C GLY A 58 9.34 -7.35 9.36
N LEU A 59 8.42 -6.39 9.28
CA LEU A 59 7.20 -6.38 10.08
C LEU A 59 6.29 -7.57 9.76
N ALA A 60 6.09 -7.90 8.48
CA ALA A 60 5.29 -9.04 8.08
C ALA A 60 5.87 -10.37 8.60
N GLN A 61 7.18 -10.54 8.52
CA GLN A 61 7.89 -11.71 9.08
C GLN A 61 7.79 -11.79 10.61
N SER A 62 7.57 -10.65 11.27
CA SER A 62 7.35 -10.56 12.73
C SER A 62 5.86 -10.72 13.14
N GLY A 63 4.96 -11.07 12.21
CA GLY A 63 3.54 -11.32 12.48
C GLY A 63 2.64 -10.08 12.48
N TYR A 64 3.15 -8.92 12.04
CA TYR A 64 2.34 -7.71 11.85
C TYR A 64 1.69 -7.67 10.47
N ILE A 65 0.77 -6.72 10.29
CA ILE A 65 0.08 -6.42 9.02
C ILE A 65 0.57 -5.06 8.51
N PRO A 66 1.71 -5.00 7.83
CA PRO A 66 2.25 -3.75 7.31
C PRO A 66 1.54 -3.34 6.02
N LEU A 67 1.21 -2.05 5.93
CA LEU A 67 0.62 -1.40 4.78
C LEU A 67 1.55 -0.29 4.29
N CYS A 68 2.01 -0.38 3.05
CA CYS A 68 2.82 0.62 2.38
C CYS A 68 1.94 1.51 1.51
N TYR A 69 2.01 2.83 1.70
CA TYR A 69 1.23 3.80 0.94
C TYR A 69 2.14 4.83 0.25
N SER A 70 2.15 4.86 -1.08
CA SER A 70 2.86 5.87 -1.88
C SER A 70 2.17 6.08 -3.23
N ILE A 71 2.68 7.03 -4.06
CA ILE A 71 2.26 7.17 -5.47
C ILE A 71 2.54 5.85 -6.18
N THR A 72 1.58 5.40 -6.98
CA THR A 72 1.60 4.07 -7.59
C THR A 72 2.92 3.69 -8.27
N PRO A 73 3.48 4.46 -9.23
CA PRO A 73 4.75 4.08 -9.86
C PRO A 73 5.93 4.03 -8.88
N PHE A 74 5.99 4.95 -7.92
CA PHE A 74 7.07 4.95 -6.93
C PHE A 74 6.99 3.76 -5.99
N LEU A 75 5.77 3.44 -5.53
CA LEU A 75 5.49 2.28 -4.70
C LEU A 75 5.92 0.96 -5.35
N LEU A 76 5.71 0.84 -6.67
CA LEU A 76 5.90 -0.43 -7.36
C LEU A 76 7.28 -0.56 -8.00
N TYR A 77 7.76 0.47 -8.68
CA TYR A 77 8.94 0.33 -9.53
C TYR A 77 10.26 0.57 -8.79
N ARG A 78 10.29 1.49 -7.81
CA ARG A 78 11.51 1.72 -7.01
C ARG A 78 11.89 0.51 -6.17
N PRO A 79 10.98 -0.14 -5.42
CA PRO A 79 11.26 -1.32 -4.62
C PRO A 79 10.96 -2.65 -5.34
N PHE A 80 10.85 -2.69 -6.68
CA PHE A 80 10.36 -3.86 -7.42
C PHE A 80 11.11 -5.15 -7.10
N GLU A 81 12.42 -5.07 -6.87
CA GLU A 81 13.23 -6.23 -6.47
C GLU A 81 12.74 -6.83 -5.15
N LEU A 82 12.48 -6.00 -4.14
CA LEU A 82 11.97 -6.46 -2.85
C LEU A 82 10.55 -7.05 -2.97
N ILE A 83 9.69 -6.41 -3.76
CA ILE A 83 8.34 -6.91 -4.05
C ILE A 83 8.43 -8.28 -4.72
N ARG A 84 9.27 -8.41 -5.75
CA ARG A 84 9.46 -9.66 -6.48
C ARG A 84 10.01 -10.79 -5.59
N ASN A 85 11.05 -10.51 -4.82
CA ASN A 85 11.76 -11.53 -4.06
C ASN A 85 11.00 -11.88 -2.77
N TYR A 86 10.66 -10.90 -1.95
CA TYR A 86 10.09 -11.15 -0.62
C TYR A 86 8.57 -11.28 -0.64
N MET A 87 7.85 -10.39 -1.35
CA MET A 87 6.40 -10.48 -1.37
C MET A 87 5.91 -11.59 -2.31
N ASN A 88 6.46 -11.67 -3.54
CA ASN A 88 5.98 -12.69 -4.47
C ASN A 88 6.61 -14.07 -4.23
N TYR A 89 7.93 -14.18 -4.08
CA TYR A 89 8.61 -15.47 -3.95
C TYR A 89 8.48 -16.04 -2.52
N GLU A 90 8.84 -15.27 -1.50
CA GLU A 90 8.77 -15.70 -0.09
C GLU A 90 7.38 -15.51 0.53
N LYS A 91 6.45 -14.86 -0.17
CA LYS A 91 5.05 -14.64 0.24
C LYS A 91 4.92 -13.80 1.51
N ALA A 92 5.85 -12.87 1.78
CA ALA A 92 5.72 -11.94 2.89
C ALA A 92 4.43 -11.12 2.75
N ASN A 93 3.54 -11.20 3.76
CA ASN A 93 2.18 -10.64 3.70
C ASN A 93 2.17 -9.11 3.90
N VAL A 94 2.72 -8.38 2.95
CA VAL A 94 2.71 -6.92 2.90
C VAL A 94 1.52 -6.44 2.05
N LYS A 95 0.87 -5.35 2.47
CA LYS A 95 -0.22 -4.69 1.75
C LYS A 95 0.30 -3.44 1.06
N LEU A 96 0.31 -3.41 -0.27
CA LEU A 96 0.70 -2.26 -1.07
C LEU A 96 -0.53 -1.46 -1.48
N VAL A 97 -0.54 -0.17 -1.20
CA VAL A 97 -1.63 0.76 -1.53
C VAL A 97 -1.09 1.87 -2.42
N GLY A 98 -1.35 1.76 -3.71
CA GLY A 98 -1.00 2.75 -4.71
C GLY A 98 -1.98 3.93 -4.71
N SER A 99 -1.47 5.14 -4.56
CA SER A 99 -2.23 6.38 -4.71
C SER A 99 -2.14 6.88 -6.13
N GLY A 100 -3.28 7.07 -6.78
CA GLY A 100 -3.39 7.43 -8.19
C GLY A 100 -3.34 6.20 -9.09
N ARG A 101 -4.31 6.08 -9.98
CA ARG A 101 -4.39 5.03 -10.99
C ARG A 101 -4.43 5.65 -12.39
N ASP A 102 -4.07 4.85 -13.36
CA ASP A 102 -4.13 5.22 -14.77
C ASP A 102 -3.51 6.62 -15.00
N ASP A 103 -4.31 7.61 -15.38
CA ASP A 103 -3.88 8.98 -15.72
C ASP A 103 -4.08 10.01 -14.59
N ASP A 104 -4.43 9.59 -13.37
CA ASP A 104 -4.74 10.48 -12.25
C ASP A 104 -3.66 11.54 -12.00
N TYR A 105 -2.39 11.21 -12.25
CA TYR A 105 -1.22 12.08 -12.10
C TYR A 105 -0.43 12.26 -13.40
N ALA A 106 -1.05 12.04 -14.56
CA ALA A 106 -0.36 12.17 -15.87
C ALA A 106 0.22 13.57 -16.11
N HIS A 107 -0.39 14.61 -15.51
CA HIS A 107 0.11 16.00 -15.58
C HIS A 107 1.49 16.19 -14.92
N ASP A 108 1.91 15.29 -14.04
CA ASP A 108 3.23 15.28 -13.42
C ASP A 108 4.28 14.47 -14.23
N GLY A 109 3.88 14.00 -15.42
CA GLY A 109 4.73 13.31 -16.39
C GLY A 109 4.79 11.79 -16.18
N ILE A 110 5.61 11.14 -17.00
CA ILE A 110 5.71 9.67 -17.08
C ILE A 110 6.07 8.99 -15.75
N SER A 111 6.82 9.68 -14.88
CA SER A 111 7.19 9.16 -13.57
C SER A 111 6.01 8.97 -12.63
N HIS A 112 4.88 9.63 -12.90
CA HIS A 112 3.65 9.56 -12.11
C HIS A 112 2.51 8.80 -12.82
N TRP A 113 2.71 8.43 -14.08
CA TRP A 113 1.74 7.67 -14.87
C TRP A 113 1.67 6.21 -14.40
N ALA A 114 0.46 5.71 -14.17
CA ALA A 114 0.23 4.40 -13.57
C ALA A 114 -0.58 3.45 -14.45
N GLY A 115 -0.62 3.69 -15.76
CA GLY A 115 -1.48 2.90 -16.67
C GLY A 115 -1.04 1.45 -16.88
N ASP A 116 0.19 1.11 -16.54
CA ASP A 116 0.77 -0.22 -16.68
C ASP A 116 0.89 -1.02 -15.36
N ASP A 117 0.52 -0.43 -14.24
CA ASP A 117 0.69 -0.99 -12.89
C ASP A 117 0.11 -2.41 -12.75
N MET A 118 -1.13 -2.59 -13.16
CA MET A 118 -1.81 -3.89 -13.07
C MET A 118 -1.20 -4.93 -13.99
N HIS A 119 -0.69 -4.52 -15.17
CA HIS A 119 -0.01 -5.42 -16.09
C HIS A 119 1.31 -5.92 -15.48
N VAL A 120 2.15 -5.01 -15.01
CA VAL A 120 3.42 -5.36 -14.36
C VAL A 120 3.19 -6.24 -13.15
N MET A 121 2.27 -5.86 -12.26
CA MET A 121 1.99 -6.64 -11.06
C MET A 121 1.35 -8.00 -11.35
N SER A 122 0.66 -8.18 -12.48
CA SER A 122 0.08 -9.47 -12.89
C SER A 122 1.13 -10.54 -13.21
N THR A 123 2.38 -10.15 -13.44
CA THR A 123 3.50 -11.09 -13.60
C THR A 123 3.89 -11.78 -12.29
N LEU A 124 3.54 -11.18 -11.15
CA LEU A 124 3.85 -11.64 -9.80
C LEU A 124 2.68 -12.48 -9.25
N LYS A 125 2.67 -13.78 -9.53
CA LYS A 125 1.50 -14.67 -9.37
C LYS A 125 1.04 -14.91 -7.93
N ASN A 126 1.89 -14.66 -6.93
CA ASN A 126 1.54 -14.84 -5.52
C ASN A 126 1.00 -13.57 -4.86
N ILE A 127 0.97 -12.43 -5.56
CA ILE A 127 0.41 -11.18 -5.08
C ILE A 127 -1.04 -11.06 -5.53
N LYS A 128 -1.96 -10.84 -4.60
CA LYS A 128 -3.38 -10.63 -4.91
C LYS A 128 -3.61 -9.19 -5.34
N LEU A 129 -4.23 -9.00 -6.51
CA LEU A 129 -4.41 -7.69 -7.13
C LEU A 129 -5.85 -7.21 -7.00
N TYR A 130 -6.01 -5.92 -6.69
CA TYR A 130 -7.30 -5.25 -6.55
C TYR A 130 -7.34 -3.95 -7.38
N LYS A 131 -8.31 -3.85 -8.29
CA LYS A 131 -8.66 -2.61 -9.00
C LYS A 131 -10.16 -2.33 -8.81
N PRO A 132 -10.60 -2.02 -7.58
CA PRO A 132 -12.02 -1.83 -7.29
C PRO A 132 -12.55 -0.51 -7.86
N ARG A 133 -13.87 -0.42 -8.06
CA ARG A 133 -14.54 0.85 -8.37
C ARG A 133 -14.75 1.67 -7.10
N ASP A 134 -15.07 0.99 -5.97
CA ASP A 134 -15.33 1.59 -4.66
C ASP A 134 -14.70 0.76 -3.54
N ILE A 135 -14.39 1.40 -2.43
CA ILE A 135 -13.87 0.75 -1.24
C ILE A 135 -15.02 0.32 -0.32
N THR A 136 -15.69 -0.77 -0.70
CA THR A 136 -16.70 -1.39 0.17
C THR A 136 -16.04 -2.09 1.36
N ASP A 137 -16.81 -2.39 2.43
CA ASP A 137 -16.32 -3.15 3.57
C ASP A 137 -15.77 -4.52 3.16
N LYS A 138 -16.44 -5.19 2.21
CA LYS A 138 -15.99 -6.47 1.67
C LYS A 138 -14.64 -6.37 0.99
N VAL A 139 -14.45 -5.37 0.13
CA VAL A 139 -13.16 -5.14 -0.57
C VAL A 139 -12.06 -4.84 0.43
N PHE A 140 -12.31 -3.94 1.37
CA PHE A 140 -11.33 -3.55 2.37
C PHE A 140 -10.94 -4.73 3.27
N THR A 141 -11.92 -5.46 3.81
CA THR A 141 -11.67 -6.60 4.69
C THR A 141 -10.91 -7.71 3.96
N ASP A 142 -11.32 -8.03 2.73
CA ASP A 142 -10.62 -9.04 1.92
C ASP A 142 -9.19 -8.60 1.57
N PHE A 143 -8.96 -7.31 1.27
CA PHE A 143 -7.62 -6.78 1.03
C PHE A 143 -6.73 -6.86 2.28
N MET A 144 -7.23 -6.42 3.43
CA MET A 144 -6.43 -6.33 4.66
C MET A 144 -6.15 -7.67 5.32
N TYR A 145 -7.14 -8.57 5.34
CA TYR A 145 -7.11 -9.77 6.17
C TYR A 145 -7.01 -11.10 5.39
N ASN A 146 -6.79 -11.04 4.07
CA ASN A 146 -6.35 -12.24 3.37
C ASN A 146 -4.88 -12.55 3.75
N ASP A 147 -4.52 -13.81 3.82
CA ASP A 147 -3.18 -14.27 4.23
C ASP A 147 -2.14 -14.20 3.10
N LYS A 148 -2.31 -13.27 2.14
CA LYS A 148 -1.42 -13.13 0.98
C LYS A 148 -0.91 -11.71 0.85
N PRO A 149 0.30 -11.51 0.33
CA PRO A 149 0.72 -10.21 -0.14
C PRO A 149 -0.30 -9.67 -1.15
N SER A 150 -0.61 -8.40 -1.06
CA SER A 150 -1.70 -7.81 -1.84
C SER A 150 -1.34 -6.43 -2.33
N TYR A 151 -1.86 -6.08 -3.50
CA TYR A 151 -1.76 -4.75 -4.07
C TYR A 151 -3.15 -4.21 -4.42
N ILE A 152 -3.42 -2.97 -4.04
CA ILE A 152 -4.63 -2.22 -4.41
C ILE A 152 -4.22 -0.85 -4.96
N ASN A 153 -4.80 -0.42 -6.08
CA ASN A 153 -4.66 0.94 -6.55
C ASN A 153 -5.92 1.76 -6.28
N LEU A 154 -5.72 2.97 -5.78
CA LEU A 154 -6.79 3.90 -5.42
C LEU A 154 -6.80 5.08 -6.37
N SER A 155 -7.98 5.39 -6.95
CA SER A 155 -8.15 6.64 -7.68
C SER A 155 -8.07 7.85 -6.74
N ARG A 156 -7.69 8.97 -7.31
CA ARG A 156 -7.57 10.28 -6.65
C ARG A 156 -8.89 10.77 -6.05
#